data_ec274eb07e33a9f32cc4bc49cb3232cc
#
_entry.id   ec274eb07e33a9f32cc4bc49cb3232cc
#
_cell.length_a   1.000
_cell.length_b   1.000
_cell.length_c   1.000
_cell.angle_alpha   90.00
_cell.angle_beta   90.00
_cell.angle_gamma   90.00
#
_symmetry.space_group_name_H-M   'P 1'
#
loop_
_entity.id
_entity.type
_entity.pdbx_description
1 polymer ?
#
loop_
_entity_poly.entity_id
_entity_poly.type
_entity_poly.pdbx_seq_one_letter_code
_entity_poly.pdbx_strand_id
1 'polypeptide(L)'
;LMAAGVSEEMLNRYGISVTDIVNGKIDSSDLAKYGISANVLDGLTGGSGSSVENVIENADIPESLQETMIKSADIPEVFKNLLLKNNNKEMYDELGVTTFPQYIGAYVARLVINIIAFILTFIVVTVIIRAVVFALDIVSELPVIGFFNHLAGGALGIGIALIIVWILFMIVTLMYTTAVGKEIYEMVQNNSILKLIYDCNPVMRMAVKLI
;
A
#
# COMPACT_ATOMS: atom_id res chain seq x y z
N LEU A 1 -19.62 -4.33 5.89
CA LEU A 1 -18.74 -5.49 6.13
C LEU A 1 -17.75 -5.69 4.97
N MET A 2 -18.18 -5.66 3.71
CA MET A 2 -17.27 -5.74 2.57
C MET A 2 -16.26 -4.57 2.51
N ALA A 3 -16.65 -3.37 2.88
CA ALA A 3 -15.77 -2.20 2.95
C ALA A 3 -14.70 -2.31 4.05
N ALA A 4 -14.94 -3.16 5.07
CA ALA A 4 -13.99 -3.44 6.17
C ALA A 4 -13.15 -4.71 5.93
N GLY A 5 -13.12 -5.26 4.71
CA GLY A 5 -12.35 -6.46 4.39
C GLY A 5 -12.92 -7.77 4.94
N VAL A 6 -14.10 -7.74 5.56
CA VAL A 6 -14.78 -8.94 6.06
C VAL A 6 -15.65 -9.51 4.94
N SER A 7 -15.17 -10.56 4.27
CA SER A 7 -15.92 -11.24 3.24
C SER A 7 -16.99 -12.16 3.84
N GLU A 8 -18.09 -12.38 3.07
CA GLU A 8 -19.12 -13.35 3.45
C GLU A 8 -18.55 -14.77 3.68
N GLU A 9 -17.53 -15.15 2.91
CA GLU A 9 -16.80 -16.40 3.10
C GLU A 9 -16.07 -16.49 4.44
N MET A 10 -15.54 -15.35 4.94
CA MET A 10 -14.87 -15.30 6.21
C MET A 10 -15.86 -15.47 7.35
N LEU A 11 -17.02 -14.82 7.29
CA LEU A 11 -18.11 -15.00 8.27
C LEU A 11 -18.64 -16.43 8.24
N ASN A 12 -18.87 -17.00 7.07
CA ASN A 12 -19.33 -18.39 6.92
C ASN A 12 -18.33 -19.42 7.47
N ARG A 13 -17.03 -19.16 7.40
CA ARG A 13 -15.99 -20.02 7.99
C ARG A 13 -16.05 -20.07 9.50
N TYR A 14 -16.57 -19.03 10.14
CA TYR A 14 -16.84 -18.95 11.59
C TYR A 14 -18.29 -19.31 11.93
N GLY A 15 -19.07 -19.82 10.97
CA GLY A 15 -20.47 -20.21 11.18
C GLY A 15 -21.43 -19.05 11.34
N ILE A 16 -21.02 -17.84 10.94
CA ILE A 16 -21.82 -16.61 11.03
C ILE A 16 -22.41 -16.33 9.64
N SER A 17 -23.72 -16.43 9.50
CA SER A 17 -24.43 -16.02 8.28
C SER A 17 -24.78 -14.55 8.34
N VAL A 18 -24.48 -13.81 7.25
CA VAL A 18 -24.92 -12.40 7.10
C VAL A 18 -26.44 -12.28 7.24
N THR A 19 -27.18 -13.28 6.75
CA THR A 19 -28.64 -13.34 6.88
C THR A 19 -29.12 -13.49 8.32
N ASP A 20 -28.38 -14.19 9.17
CA ASP A 20 -28.72 -14.36 10.57
C ASP A 20 -28.40 -13.10 11.40
N ILE A 21 -27.37 -12.34 11.00
CA ILE A 21 -27.08 -11.01 11.56
C ILE A 21 -28.22 -10.03 11.22
N VAL A 22 -28.61 -9.96 9.95
CA VAL A 22 -29.67 -9.05 9.47
C VAL A 22 -31.03 -9.39 10.07
N ASN A 23 -31.31 -10.66 10.32
CA ASN A 23 -32.57 -11.14 10.92
C ASN A 23 -32.58 -11.12 12.46
N GLY A 24 -31.54 -10.61 13.10
CA GLY A 24 -31.47 -10.49 14.56
C GLY A 24 -31.38 -11.84 15.29
N LYS A 25 -30.98 -12.93 14.60
CA LYS A 25 -30.82 -14.26 15.21
C LYS A 25 -29.50 -14.44 15.96
N ILE A 26 -28.52 -13.57 15.70
CA ILE A 26 -27.23 -13.57 16.39
C ILE A 26 -27.26 -12.41 17.39
N ASP A 27 -27.17 -12.76 18.66
CA ASP A 27 -27.14 -11.81 19.77
C ASP A 27 -25.75 -11.15 19.86
N SER A 28 -25.72 -9.93 20.40
CA SER A 28 -24.50 -9.16 20.66
C SER A 28 -23.49 -9.93 21.54
N SER A 29 -23.98 -10.81 22.41
CA SER A 29 -23.17 -11.70 23.24
C SER A 29 -22.43 -12.77 22.43
N ASP A 30 -23.00 -13.24 21.33
CA ASP A 30 -22.36 -14.22 20.45
C ASP A 30 -21.26 -13.58 19.61
N LEU A 31 -21.46 -12.35 19.15
CA LEU A 31 -20.47 -11.58 18.43
C LEU A 31 -19.27 -11.19 19.30
N ALA A 32 -19.50 -10.93 20.59
CA ALA A 32 -18.44 -10.65 21.55
C ALA A 32 -17.43 -11.82 21.72
N LYS A 33 -17.89 -13.05 21.55
CA LYS A 33 -17.02 -14.26 21.56
C LYS A 33 -16.03 -14.27 20.40
N TYR A 34 -16.38 -13.57 19.32
CA TYR A 34 -15.55 -13.43 18.11
C TYR A 34 -14.82 -12.08 18.04
N GLY A 35 -14.82 -11.30 19.15
CA GLY A 35 -14.17 -10.00 19.23
C GLY A 35 -14.90 -8.86 18.51
N ILE A 36 -16.15 -9.10 18.12
CA ILE A 36 -17.00 -8.07 17.51
C ILE A 36 -17.83 -7.39 18.59
N SER A 37 -17.57 -6.11 18.87
CA SER A 37 -18.30 -5.38 19.92
C SER A 37 -19.77 -5.17 19.57
N ALA A 38 -20.65 -5.10 20.58
CA ALA A 38 -22.08 -4.89 20.42
C ALA A 38 -22.44 -3.63 19.59
N ASN A 39 -21.60 -2.61 19.64
CA ASN A 39 -21.76 -1.37 18.88
C ASN A 39 -21.73 -1.58 17.35
N VAL A 40 -21.06 -2.65 16.87
CA VAL A 40 -21.04 -3.01 15.45
C VAL A 40 -22.42 -3.48 15.00
N LEU A 41 -23.13 -4.20 15.85
CA LEU A 41 -24.47 -4.71 15.53
C LEU A 41 -25.51 -3.58 15.47
N ASP A 42 -25.48 -2.64 16.41
CA ASP A 42 -26.37 -1.48 16.44
C ASP A 42 -26.18 -0.59 15.21
N GLY A 43 -24.94 -0.44 14.73
CA GLY A 43 -24.62 0.27 13.50
C GLY A 43 -25.13 -0.41 12.21
N LEU A 44 -25.21 -1.75 12.21
CA LEU A 44 -25.67 -2.55 11.07
C LEU A 44 -27.21 -2.65 10.98
N THR A 45 -27.92 -2.59 12.12
CA THR A 45 -29.37 -2.86 12.18
C THR A 45 -30.25 -1.63 12.24
N GLY A 46 -29.75 -0.44 12.55
CA GLY A 46 -30.64 0.68 12.86
C GLY A 46 -30.20 2.09 12.46
N GLY A 47 -29.07 2.30 11.84
CA GLY A 47 -28.52 3.64 11.66
C GLY A 47 -28.29 4.09 10.22
N SER A 48 -28.53 5.37 10.00
CA SER A 48 -28.07 6.12 8.81
C SER A 48 -26.58 5.88 8.55
N GLY A 49 -26.13 5.84 7.30
CA GLY A 49 -24.77 5.46 6.85
C GLY A 49 -23.56 6.02 7.63
N SER A 50 -23.70 7.17 8.29
CA SER A 50 -22.67 7.76 9.16
C SER A 50 -22.40 6.95 10.45
N SER A 51 -23.39 6.20 10.94
CA SER A 51 -23.27 5.40 12.16
C SER A 51 -22.46 4.13 11.94
N VAL A 52 -22.59 3.50 10.77
CA VAL A 52 -21.85 2.27 10.41
C VAL A 52 -20.36 2.56 10.23
N GLU A 53 -20.03 3.66 9.58
CA GLU A 53 -18.64 4.08 9.36
C GLU A 53 -17.93 4.35 10.71
N ASN A 54 -18.57 5.08 11.62
CA ASN A 54 -18.05 5.35 12.95
C ASN A 54 -17.88 4.07 13.80
N VAL A 55 -18.78 3.10 13.65
CA VAL A 55 -18.71 1.83 14.37
C VAL A 55 -17.56 0.97 13.88
N ILE A 56 -17.36 0.92 12.55
CA ILE A 56 -16.25 0.18 11.95
C ILE A 56 -14.92 0.84 12.32
N GLU A 57 -14.84 2.16 12.23
CA GLU A 57 -13.63 2.92 12.52
C GLU A 57 -13.17 2.77 13.98
N ASN A 58 -14.11 2.61 14.91
CA ASN A 58 -13.84 2.47 16.35
C ASN A 58 -13.92 1.02 16.84
N ALA A 59 -13.98 0.03 15.95
CA ALA A 59 -14.04 -1.38 16.33
C ALA A 59 -12.71 -1.83 16.99
N ASP A 60 -12.82 -2.43 18.18
CA ASP A 60 -11.69 -3.07 18.85
C ASP A 60 -11.54 -4.50 18.30
N ILE A 61 -10.59 -4.67 17.38
CA ILE A 61 -10.31 -5.94 16.70
C ILE A 61 -9.16 -6.64 17.41
N PRO A 62 -9.34 -7.87 17.92
CA PRO A 62 -8.28 -8.64 18.56
C PRO A 62 -7.05 -8.81 17.65
N GLU A 63 -5.85 -8.73 18.24
CA GLU A 63 -4.57 -8.75 17.52
C GLU A 63 -4.42 -9.98 16.61
N SER A 64 -4.89 -11.15 17.04
CA SER A 64 -4.89 -12.39 16.24
C SER A 64 -5.73 -12.30 14.96
N LEU A 65 -6.81 -11.51 14.99
CA LEU A 65 -7.65 -11.26 13.82
C LEU A 65 -7.04 -10.19 12.91
N GLN A 66 -6.40 -9.15 13.49
CA GLN A 66 -5.72 -8.10 12.71
C GLN A 66 -4.69 -8.70 11.76
N GLU A 67 -3.84 -9.60 12.26
CA GLU A 67 -2.83 -10.28 11.46
C GLU A 67 -3.45 -11.11 10.33
N THR A 68 -4.53 -11.83 10.63
CA THR A 68 -5.26 -12.62 9.64
C THR A 68 -5.90 -11.74 8.57
N MET A 69 -6.50 -10.62 8.97
CA MET A 69 -7.10 -9.64 8.05
C MET A 69 -6.08 -9.04 7.09
N ILE A 70 -4.90 -8.65 7.59
CA ILE A 70 -3.83 -8.13 6.72
C ILE A 70 -3.35 -9.21 5.74
N LYS A 71 -3.12 -10.43 6.21
CA LYS A 71 -2.64 -11.54 5.37
C LYS A 71 -3.63 -11.93 4.28
N SER A 72 -4.92 -11.89 4.58
CA SER A 72 -6.00 -12.24 3.63
C SER A 72 -6.41 -11.10 2.71
N ALA A 73 -5.98 -9.87 2.96
CA ALA A 73 -6.32 -8.72 2.14
C ALA A 73 -5.79 -8.88 0.71
N ASP A 74 -6.59 -8.48 -0.28
CA ASP A 74 -6.17 -8.48 -1.70
C ASP A 74 -5.38 -7.20 -2.02
N ILE A 75 -4.17 -7.14 -1.46
CA ILE A 75 -3.21 -6.04 -1.66
C ILE A 75 -1.81 -6.60 -1.93
N PRO A 76 -0.91 -5.85 -2.58
CA PRO A 76 0.46 -6.28 -2.82
C PRO A 76 1.18 -6.72 -1.55
N GLU A 77 1.99 -7.79 -1.64
CA GLU A 77 2.74 -8.36 -0.50
C GLU A 77 3.64 -7.32 0.20
N VAL A 78 4.16 -6.35 -0.54
CA VAL A 78 4.94 -5.25 0.04
C VAL A 78 4.12 -4.48 1.08
N PHE A 79 2.85 -4.18 0.78
CA PHE A 79 1.97 -3.47 1.71
C PHE A 79 1.57 -4.35 2.89
N LYS A 80 1.27 -5.65 2.67
CA LYS A 80 1.00 -6.59 3.76
C LYS A 80 2.16 -6.64 4.76
N ASN A 81 3.38 -6.82 4.25
CA ASN A 81 4.57 -6.90 5.07
C ASN A 81 4.82 -5.62 5.89
N LEU A 82 4.57 -4.45 5.28
CA LEU A 82 4.69 -3.18 5.96
C LEU A 82 3.63 -3.00 7.05
N LEU A 83 2.38 -3.31 6.75
CA LEU A 83 1.29 -3.26 7.71
C LEU A 83 1.56 -4.20 8.90
N LEU A 84 1.96 -5.46 8.64
CA LEU A 84 2.28 -6.41 9.70
C LEU A 84 3.44 -5.96 10.57
N LYS A 85 4.50 -5.44 9.96
CA LYS A 85 5.70 -5.00 10.68
C LYS A 85 5.44 -3.79 11.57
N ASN A 86 4.56 -2.88 11.15
CA ASN A 86 4.30 -1.61 11.81
C ASN A 86 2.98 -1.61 12.60
N ASN A 87 2.29 -2.75 12.72
CA ASN A 87 1.11 -2.89 13.56
C ASN A 87 1.53 -3.00 15.03
N ASN A 88 1.92 -1.90 15.63
CA ASN A 88 2.41 -1.82 17.00
C ASN A 88 2.00 -0.49 17.64
N LYS A 89 2.07 -0.45 18.97
CA LYS A 89 1.66 0.73 19.76
C LYS A 89 2.40 2.00 19.37
N GLU A 90 3.70 1.91 19.07
CA GLU A 90 4.51 3.06 18.70
C GLU A 90 3.98 3.74 17.43
N MET A 91 3.63 2.94 16.42
CA MET A 91 3.04 3.46 15.18
C MET A 91 1.63 4.00 15.38
N TYR A 92 0.82 3.39 16.25
CA TYR A 92 -0.49 3.93 16.61
C TYR A 92 -0.38 5.31 17.25
N ASP A 93 0.55 5.47 18.20
CA ASP A 93 0.81 6.76 18.86
C ASP A 93 1.33 7.80 17.84
N GLU A 94 2.21 7.40 16.93
CA GLU A 94 2.76 8.29 15.87
C GLU A 94 1.70 8.77 14.88
N LEU A 95 0.76 7.89 14.52
CA LEU A 95 -0.35 8.21 13.61
C LEU A 95 -1.52 8.93 14.33
N GLY A 96 -1.51 8.96 15.66
CA GLY A 96 -2.61 9.52 16.47
C GLY A 96 -3.90 8.72 16.38
N VAL A 97 -3.80 7.39 16.21
CA VAL A 97 -4.92 6.46 16.06
C VAL A 97 -5.01 5.52 17.26
N THR A 98 -6.21 5.00 17.54
CA THR A 98 -6.46 4.14 18.69
C THR A 98 -6.97 2.76 18.31
N THR A 99 -7.51 2.59 17.10
CA THR A 99 -8.11 1.35 16.64
C THR A 99 -7.40 0.80 15.39
N PHE A 100 -7.54 -0.51 15.17
CA PHE A 100 -6.95 -1.17 14.01
C PHE A 100 -7.48 -0.63 12.67
N PRO A 101 -8.79 -0.38 12.47
CA PRO A 101 -9.28 0.20 11.22
C PRO A 101 -8.71 1.60 10.97
N GLN A 102 -8.60 2.45 12.01
CA GLN A 102 -7.96 3.76 11.90
C GLN A 102 -6.48 3.62 11.53
N TYR A 103 -5.76 2.67 12.15
CA TYR A 103 -4.37 2.37 11.81
C TYR A 103 -4.22 2.00 10.33
N ILE A 104 -5.03 1.07 9.81
CA ILE A 104 -4.97 0.66 8.40
C ILE A 104 -5.19 1.86 7.49
N GLY A 105 -6.24 2.67 7.74
CA GLY A 105 -6.54 3.85 6.94
C GLY A 105 -5.42 4.89 6.96
N ALA A 106 -4.96 5.26 8.14
CA ALA A 106 -3.92 6.28 8.32
C ALA A 106 -2.57 5.81 7.77
N TYR A 107 -2.18 4.56 8.03
CA TYR A 107 -0.90 4.01 7.57
C TYR A 107 -0.86 3.88 6.05
N VAL A 108 -1.91 3.33 5.42
CA VAL A 108 -2.01 3.21 3.96
C VAL A 108 -2.02 4.59 3.31
N ALA A 109 -2.78 5.56 3.85
CA ALA A 109 -2.76 6.93 3.35
C ALA A 109 -1.36 7.54 3.42
N ARG A 110 -0.65 7.37 4.54
CA ARG A 110 0.74 7.81 4.71
C ARG A 110 1.69 7.16 3.69
N LEU A 111 1.57 5.84 3.46
CA LEU A 111 2.33 5.11 2.44
C LEU A 111 2.12 5.72 1.05
N VAL A 112 0.86 5.91 0.66
CA VAL A 112 0.51 6.48 -0.65
C VAL A 112 1.06 7.88 -0.81
N ILE A 113 0.89 8.75 0.19
CA ILE A 113 1.39 10.13 0.17
C ILE A 113 2.92 10.15 0.03
N ASN A 114 3.63 9.29 0.78
CA ASN A 114 5.09 9.25 0.72
C ASN A 114 5.61 8.74 -0.63
N ILE A 115 4.96 7.75 -1.22
CA ILE A 115 5.30 7.28 -2.57
C ILE A 115 5.08 8.41 -3.59
N ILE A 116 3.96 9.11 -3.52
CA ILE A 116 3.66 10.24 -4.41
C ILE A 116 4.68 11.36 -4.21
N ALA A 117 4.97 11.73 -2.97
CA ALA A 117 5.96 12.76 -2.64
C ALA A 117 7.36 12.37 -3.15
N PHE A 118 7.76 11.10 -3.02
CA PHE A 118 9.01 10.59 -3.56
C PHE A 118 9.06 10.73 -5.09
N ILE A 119 8.00 10.32 -5.79
CA ILE A 119 7.91 10.43 -7.26
C ILE A 119 8.03 11.90 -7.69
N LEU A 120 7.31 12.80 -7.05
CA LEU A 120 7.36 14.24 -7.36
C LEU A 120 8.76 14.81 -7.12
N THR A 121 9.37 14.49 -5.97
CA THR A 121 10.74 14.91 -5.66
C THR A 121 11.73 14.39 -6.69
N PHE A 122 11.59 13.12 -7.10
CA PHE A 122 12.45 12.53 -8.12
C PHE A 122 12.33 13.24 -9.47
N ILE A 123 11.10 13.59 -9.89
CA ILE A 123 10.87 14.36 -11.12
C ILE A 123 11.59 15.70 -11.05
N VAL A 124 11.41 16.46 -9.96
CA VAL A 124 12.04 17.76 -9.76
C VAL A 124 13.57 17.65 -9.80
N VAL A 125 14.14 16.71 -9.06
CA VAL A 125 15.60 16.48 -9.04
C VAL A 125 16.12 16.11 -10.43
N THR A 126 15.39 15.26 -11.19
CA THR A 126 15.77 14.86 -12.54
C THR A 126 15.78 16.06 -13.50
N VAL A 127 14.79 16.96 -13.40
CA VAL A 127 14.72 18.19 -14.20
C VAL A 127 15.91 19.11 -13.88
N ILE A 128 16.23 19.29 -12.59
CA ILE A 128 17.37 20.12 -12.17
C ILE A 128 18.70 19.53 -12.69
N ILE A 129 18.91 18.22 -12.54
CA ILE A 129 20.12 17.55 -13.04
C ILE A 129 20.24 17.72 -14.55
N ARG A 130 19.15 17.54 -15.32
CA ARG A 130 19.16 17.74 -16.76
C ARG A 130 19.50 19.19 -17.16
N ALA A 131 18.97 20.17 -16.43
CA ALA A 131 19.29 21.57 -16.67
C ALA A 131 20.79 21.87 -16.43
N VAL A 132 21.37 21.30 -15.37
CA VAL A 132 22.80 21.41 -15.07
C VAL A 132 23.65 20.75 -16.15
N VAL A 133 23.32 19.53 -16.57
CA VAL A 133 24.03 18.80 -17.64
C VAL A 133 23.98 19.59 -18.94
N PHE A 134 22.81 20.10 -19.32
CA PHE A 134 22.65 20.94 -20.51
C PHE A 134 23.52 22.22 -20.46
N ALA A 135 23.61 22.87 -19.28
CA ALA A 135 24.46 24.04 -19.11
C ALA A 135 25.97 23.69 -19.22
N LEU A 136 26.37 22.49 -18.75
CA LEU A 136 27.75 22.00 -18.88
C LEU A 136 28.09 21.56 -20.29
N ASP A 137 27.16 20.98 -21.05
CA ASP A 137 27.38 20.59 -22.47
C ASP A 137 27.74 21.80 -23.34
N ILE A 138 27.22 23.00 -23.06
CA ILE A 138 27.55 24.22 -23.74
C ILE A 138 29.05 24.60 -23.57
N VAL A 139 29.68 24.13 -22.49
CA VAL A 139 31.09 24.42 -22.13
C VAL A 139 32.05 23.34 -22.59
N SER A 140 31.59 22.14 -22.97
CA SER A 140 32.41 20.92 -23.10
C SER A 140 32.68 20.51 -24.54
N GLU A 141 33.14 21.40 -25.42
CA GLU A 141 33.74 21.01 -26.71
C GLU A 141 35.21 20.52 -26.58
N LEU A 142 35.45 19.50 -25.74
CA LEU A 142 36.80 18.92 -25.59
C LEU A 142 36.87 17.49 -26.20
N PRO A 143 37.73 17.29 -27.25
CA PRO A 143 37.71 16.08 -28.10
C PRO A 143 38.42 14.83 -27.49
N VAL A 144 38.92 14.86 -26.26
CA VAL A 144 39.84 13.81 -25.76
C VAL A 144 39.13 12.74 -24.89
N ILE A 145 37.85 12.89 -24.53
CA ILE A 145 37.17 12.00 -23.55
C ILE A 145 36.14 11.05 -24.22
N GLY A 146 36.12 10.95 -25.55
CA GLY A 146 35.03 10.26 -26.28
C GLY A 146 34.73 8.83 -25.85
N PHE A 147 35.74 7.96 -25.67
CA PHE A 147 35.49 6.56 -25.32
C PHE A 147 34.96 6.37 -23.90
N PHE A 148 35.59 7.02 -22.92
CA PHE A 148 35.14 6.95 -21.52
C PHE A 148 33.78 7.63 -21.33
N ASN A 149 33.49 8.70 -22.07
CA ASN A 149 32.20 9.36 -22.05
C ASN A 149 31.09 8.46 -22.60
N HIS A 150 31.34 7.73 -23.72
CA HIS A 150 30.36 6.77 -24.25
C HIS A 150 30.10 5.59 -23.31
N LEU A 151 31.14 5.04 -22.68
CA LEU A 151 30.98 3.92 -21.73
C LEU A 151 30.27 4.38 -20.46
N ALA A 152 30.67 5.51 -19.88
CA ALA A 152 30.04 6.10 -18.71
C ALA A 152 28.59 6.53 -19.02
N GLY A 153 28.35 7.17 -20.16
CA GLY A 153 27.02 7.53 -20.62
C GLY A 153 26.10 6.32 -20.82
N GLY A 154 26.64 5.23 -21.39
CA GLY A 154 25.91 3.97 -21.53
C GLY A 154 25.53 3.37 -20.18
N ALA A 155 26.47 3.28 -19.24
CA ALA A 155 26.21 2.76 -17.89
C ALA A 155 25.21 3.62 -17.12
N LEU A 156 25.35 4.94 -17.19
CA LEU A 156 24.39 5.88 -16.59
C LEU A 156 23.02 5.78 -17.26
N GLY A 157 22.97 5.60 -18.58
CA GLY A 157 21.71 5.43 -19.33
C GLY A 157 20.95 4.17 -18.89
N ILE A 158 21.65 3.04 -18.70
CA ILE A 158 21.04 1.81 -18.15
C ILE A 158 20.55 2.06 -16.72
N GLY A 159 21.32 2.73 -15.87
CA GLY A 159 20.94 3.07 -14.52
C GLY A 159 19.66 3.92 -14.47
N ILE A 160 19.59 4.96 -15.30
CA ILE A 160 18.41 5.82 -15.41
C ILE A 160 17.19 5.03 -15.91
N ALA A 161 17.37 4.18 -16.94
CA ALA A 161 16.29 3.34 -17.46
C ALA A 161 15.73 2.41 -16.39
N LEU A 162 16.59 1.77 -15.58
CA LEU A 162 16.15 0.94 -14.45
C LEU A 162 15.37 1.74 -13.40
N ILE A 163 15.84 2.94 -13.05
CA ILE A 163 15.13 3.81 -12.12
C ILE A 163 13.73 4.16 -12.64
N ILE A 164 13.60 4.48 -13.93
CA ILE A 164 12.30 4.76 -14.55
C ILE A 164 11.39 3.53 -14.46
N VAL A 165 11.90 2.33 -14.78
CA VAL A 165 11.13 1.09 -14.67
C VAL A 165 10.69 0.84 -13.22
N TRP A 166 11.55 1.08 -12.24
CA TRP A 166 11.20 0.94 -10.82
C TRP A 166 10.13 1.94 -10.37
N ILE A 167 10.15 3.18 -10.89
CA ILE A 167 9.09 4.17 -10.63
C ILE A 167 7.77 3.71 -11.27
N LEU A 168 7.79 3.19 -12.50
CA LEU A 168 6.60 2.65 -13.14
C LEU A 168 6.01 1.49 -12.33
N PHE A 169 6.84 0.62 -11.78
CA PHE A 169 6.37 -0.44 -10.89
C PHE A 169 5.74 0.09 -9.60
N MET A 170 6.26 1.20 -9.04
CA MET A 170 5.61 1.86 -7.91
C MET A 170 4.22 2.40 -8.28
N ILE A 171 4.08 3.02 -9.45
CA ILE A 171 2.79 3.50 -9.94
C ILE A 171 1.82 2.33 -10.14
N VAL A 172 2.25 1.24 -10.74
CA VAL A 172 1.44 0.01 -10.90
C VAL A 172 0.99 -0.53 -9.54
N THR A 173 1.89 -0.53 -8.55
CA THR A 173 1.57 -0.97 -7.18
C THR A 173 0.51 -0.07 -6.53
N LEU A 174 0.59 1.25 -6.72
CA LEU A 174 -0.44 2.20 -6.25
C LEU A 174 -1.79 2.00 -6.94
N MET A 175 -1.74 1.66 -8.23
CA MET A 175 -2.94 1.42 -9.04
C MET A 175 -3.53 0.01 -8.84
N TYR A 176 -2.99 -0.82 -7.96
CA TYR A 176 -3.43 -2.21 -7.76
C TYR A 176 -4.93 -2.34 -7.43
N THR A 177 -5.53 -1.33 -6.82
CA THR A 177 -6.97 -1.26 -6.54
C THR A 177 -7.85 -1.10 -7.79
N THR A 178 -7.26 -0.74 -8.94
CA THR A 178 -7.95 -0.63 -10.23
C THR A 178 -7.82 -1.92 -11.03
N ALA A 179 -8.81 -2.22 -11.89
CA ALA A 179 -8.76 -3.40 -12.76
C ALA A 179 -7.50 -3.44 -13.64
N VAL A 180 -7.14 -2.29 -14.24
CA VAL A 180 -5.96 -2.16 -15.10
C VAL A 180 -4.66 -2.33 -14.31
N GLY A 181 -4.57 -1.71 -13.12
CA GLY A 181 -3.37 -1.82 -12.28
C GLY A 181 -3.14 -3.24 -11.79
N LYS A 182 -4.21 -3.95 -11.42
CA LYS A 182 -4.16 -5.36 -11.01
C LYS A 182 -3.69 -6.26 -12.15
N GLU A 183 -4.23 -6.09 -13.36
CA GLU A 183 -3.84 -6.87 -14.55
C GLU A 183 -2.35 -6.67 -14.87
N ILE A 184 -1.87 -5.41 -14.90
CA ILE A 184 -0.46 -5.11 -15.14
C ILE A 184 0.42 -5.73 -14.04
N TYR A 185 0.03 -5.63 -12.79
CA TYR A 185 0.77 -6.21 -11.66
C TYR A 185 0.88 -7.74 -11.80
N GLU A 186 -0.21 -8.44 -12.14
CA GLU A 186 -0.20 -9.88 -12.39
C GLU A 186 0.70 -10.24 -13.58
N MET A 187 0.71 -9.46 -14.65
CA MET A 187 1.63 -9.64 -15.78
C MET A 187 3.09 -9.53 -15.34
N VAL A 188 3.42 -8.57 -14.48
CA VAL A 188 4.77 -8.41 -13.91
C VAL A 188 5.14 -9.61 -13.05
N GLN A 189 4.24 -10.09 -12.18
CA GLN A 189 4.50 -11.22 -11.29
C GLN A 189 4.63 -12.55 -12.02
N ASN A 190 3.93 -12.71 -13.13
CA ASN A 190 3.97 -13.93 -13.94
C ASN A 190 5.19 -14.01 -14.87
N ASN A 191 5.94 -12.92 -15.06
CA ASN A 191 7.15 -12.88 -15.86
C ASN A 191 8.39 -12.90 -14.96
N SER A 192 9.24 -13.92 -15.06
CA SER A 192 10.40 -14.12 -14.18
C SER A 192 11.39 -12.94 -14.19
N ILE A 193 11.61 -12.30 -15.35
CA ILE A 193 12.54 -11.17 -15.47
C ILE A 193 11.93 -9.92 -14.86
N LEU A 194 10.68 -9.60 -15.18
CA LEU A 194 9.98 -8.43 -14.64
C LEU A 194 9.82 -8.56 -13.13
N LYS A 195 9.48 -9.75 -12.65
CA LYS A 195 9.40 -10.05 -11.21
C LYS A 195 10.74 -9.81 -10.51
N LEU A 196 11.85 -10.30 -11.07
CA LEU A 196 13.18 -10.08 -10.52
C LEU A 196 13.49 -8.57 -10.40
N ILE A 197 13.21 -7.80 -11.45
CA ILE A 197 13.43 -6.35 -11.45
C ILE A 197 12.51 -5.66 -10.43
N TYR A 198 11.26 -6.11 -10.30
CA TYR A 198 10.29 -5.61 -9.32
C TYR A 198 10.77 -5.87 -7.87
N ASP A 199 11.17 -7.11 -7.56
CA ASP A 199 11.61 -7.51 -6.23
C ASP A 199 12.93 -6.82 -5.80
N CYS A 200 13.81 -6.54 -6.78
CA CYS A 200 15.06 -5.81 -6.57
C CYS A 200 14.88 -4.28 -6.51
N ASN A 201 13.67 -3.74 -6.50
CA ASN A 201 13.39 -2.31 -6.56
C ASN A 201 13.94 -1.54 -5.32
N PRO A 202 15.08 -0.83 -5.42
CA PRO A 202 15.62 -0.05 -4.31
C PRO A 202 14.81 1.23 -4.09
N VAL A 203 14.17 1.74 -5.14
CA VAL A 203 13.37 2.98 -5.10
C VAL A 203 12.14 2.79 -4.20
N MET A 204 11.47 1.64 -4.32
CA MET A 204 10.37 1.26 -3.43
C MET A 204 10.84 1.18 -1.97
N ARG A 205 12.01 0.55 -1.74
CA ARG A 205 12.57 0.44 -0.38
C ARG A 205 12.93 1.79 0.22
N MET A 206 13.40 2.74 -0.60
CA MET A 206 13.71 4.10 -0.14
C MET A 206 12.43 4.88 0.15
N ALA A 207 11.45 4.85 -0.74
CA ALA A 207 10.17 5.53 -0.55
C ALA A 207 9.46 5.08 0.74
N VAL A 208 9.58 3.79 1.08
CA VAL A 208 8.97 3.20 2.28
C VAL A 208 9.77 3.51 3.55
N LYS A 209 11.12 3.64 3.47
CA LYS A 209 11.98 3.96 4.63
C LYS A 209 11.91 5.42 5.08
N LEU A 210 11.37 6.30 4.26
CA LEU A 210 11.12 7.70 4.62
C LEU A 210 9.87 7.86 5.50
N ILE A 211 9.28 6.75 5.90
CA ILE A 211 8.20 6.59 6.84
C ILE A 211 8.78 6.16 8.18
#